data_d24279e6b29cca568a4799be06a69343
#
_entry.id   d24279e6b29cca568a4799be06a69343
#
_cell.length_a   1.000
_cell.length_b   1.000
_cell.length_c   1.000
_cell.angle_alpha   90.00
_cell.angle_beta   90.00
_cell.angle_gamma   90.00
#
_symmetry.space_group_name_H-M   'P 1'
#
loop_
_entity.id
_entity.type
_entity.pdbx_description
1 polymer ?
#
loop_
_entity_poly.entity_id
_entity_poly.type
_entity_poly.pdbx_seq_one_letter_code
_entity_poly.pdbx_strand_id
1 'polypeptide(L)'
;MRIIDFPLSNCVNSGIRRIGVLTQYKAHSLIRHLNLGWGFMRGELGEFVELLPAQQRTSGSWYNGTADAVYQNIDIIRAHDPRFVLVLGGDHIYKMDYGSLLATHAENRADVTVGCMEVPLSEATAFGVIEVDGEGQVSAFREKPAQPKPMPGRPDTALVSMGIYVFNADYLVDRLQRDSEIFDSAHDFGIDLLPRAVAEDRVFASPFRDPRTGERAYWRDVGTLDTYWAANQELIGVLPELDLFDTKWPIRTFQVQGPPAKFVFDDEGRRGMAVDSMVASGCVISGAHIRHSVLFSNVRAEESSRVEYSVVLPRVVIGARCQVHKAVIETGCVLAPDTVIGLNPEHDRQRFEVSPDGVVLVTPEMLNQKLDYIR
;
A
#
# COMPACT_ATOMS: atom_id res chain seq x y z
N MET A 1 2.09 -10.82 -3.86
CA MET A 1 1.38 -9.55 -4.07
C MET A 1 2.18 -8.44 -3.40
N ARG A 2 2.29 -7.28 -4.02
CA ARG A 2 2.89 -6.07 -3.44
C ARG A 2 1.81 -5.03 -3.21
N ILE A 3 2.05 -4.05 -2.36
CA ILE A 3 1.05 -3.01 -2.04
C ILE A 3 0.63 -2.25 -3.30
N ILE A 4 1.57 -1.89 -4.16
CA ILE A 4 1.31 -1.20 -5.44
C ILE A 4 0.34 -1.96 -6.37
N ASP A 5 0.18 -3.27 -6.19
CA ASP A 5 -0.75 -4.06 -7.01
C ASP A 5 -2.23 -3.68 -6.76
N PHE A 6 -2.55 -3.11 -5.58
CA PHE A 6 -3.91 -2.65 -5.27
C PHE A 6 -4.32 -1.43 -6.11
N PRO A 7 -3.63 -0.28 -6.06
CA PRO A 7 -3.99 0.87 -6.88
C PRO A 7 -3.91 0.56 -8.38
N LEU A 8 -2.93 -0.21 -8.83
CA LEU A 8 -2.83 -0.62 -10.24
C LEU A 8 -4.01 -1.50 -10.67
N SER A 9 -4.41 -2.46 -9.83
CA SER A 9 -5.59 -3.30 -10.11
C SER A 9 -6.87 -2.48 -10.13
N ASN A 10 -7.02 -1.54 -9.20
CA ASN A 10 -8.16 -0.64 -9.19
C ASN A 10 -8.21 0.21 -10.47
N CYS A 11 -7.07 0.74 -10.95
CA CYS A 11 -7.00 1.44 -12.24
C CYS A 11 -7.53 0.55 -13.38
N VAL A 12 -6.97 -0.66 -13.51
CA VAL A 12 -7.34 -1.58 -14.59
C VAL A 12 -8.81 -2.00 -14.49
N ASN A 13 -9.30 -2.31 -13.30
CA ASN A 13 -10.69 -2.70 -13.07
C ASN A 13 -11.67 -1.53 -13.34
N SER A 14 -11.25 -0.28 -13.07
CA SER A 14 -12.00 0.95 -13.39
C SER A 14 -11.90 1.38 -14.86
N GLY A 15 -11.22 0.62 -15.72
CA GLY A 15 -11.08 0.98 -17.14
C GLY A 15 -9.93 1.96 -17.44
N ILE A 16 -9.13 2.36 -16.45
CA ILE A 16 -7.96 3.23 -16.66
C ILE A 16 -6.81 2.38 -17.22
N ARG A 17 -6.23 2.81 -18.34
CA ARG A 17 -5.26 2.03 -19.13
C ARG A 17 -3.93 2.75 -19.35
N ARG A 18 -3.80 4.01 -18.97
CA ARG A 18 -2.58 4.80 -19.11
C ARG A 18 -2.11 5.15 -17.72
N ILE A 19 -1.07 4.49 -17.25
CA ILE A 19 -0.62 4.56 -15.86
C ILE A 19 0.86 4.83 -15.82
N GLY A 20 1.26 5.97 -15.22
CA GLY A 20 2.64 6.29 -14.89
C GLY A 20 2.92 5.94 -13.42
N VAL A 21 3.99 5.20 -13.16
CA VAL A 21 4.43 4.87 -11.80
C VAL A 21 5.71 5.64 -11.49
N LEU A 22 5.57 6.67 -10.67
CA LEU A 22 6.69 7.52 -10.22
C LEU A 22 7.49 6.76 -9.16
N THR A 23 8.79 6.60 -9.39
CA THR A 23 9.67 5.85 -8.47
C THR A 23 10.92 6.64 -8.15
N GLN A 24 11.44 6.48 -6.94
CA GLN A 24 12.64 7.18 -6.50
C GLN A 24 13.70 6.20 -5.98
N TYR A 25 13.79 5.99 -4.68
CA TYR A 25 14.86 5.24 -4.04
C TYR A 25 14.57 3.73 -4.03
N LYS A 26 15.64 2.90 -4.16
CA LYS A 26 15.57 1.41 -4.14
C LYS A 26 14.52 0.80 -5.09
N ALA A 27 14.24 1.45 -6.21
CA ALA A 27 13.16 1.08 -7.12
C ALA A 27 13.38 -0.25 -7.88
N HIS A 28 14.60 -0.81 -7.92
CA HIS A 28 14.93 -1.96 -8.78
C HIS A 28 13.97 -3.15 -8.60
N SER A 29 13.66 -3.51 -7.36
CA SER A 29 12.75 -4.64 -7.08
C SER A 29 11.30 -4.35 -7.50
N LEU A 30 10.87 -3.08 -7.39
CA LEU A 30 9.56 -2.63 -7.87
C LEU A 30 9.52 -2.64 -9.40
N ILE A 31 10.53 -2.07 -10.05
CA ILE A 31 10.68 -2.06 -11.52
C ILE A 31 10.58 -3.50 -12.08
N ARG A 32 11.32 -4.43 -11.49
CA ARG A 32 11.26 -5.83 -11.88
C ARG A 32 9.88 -6.44 -11.70
N HIS A 33 9.21 -6.15 -10.58
CA HIS A 33 7.86 -6.66 -10.32
C HIS A 33 6.85 -6.14 -11.35
N LEU A 34 6.90 -4.87 -11.66
CA LEU A 34 6.00 -4.24 -12.65
C LEU A 34 6.26 -4.78 -14.06
N ASN A 35 7.51 -4.88 -14.49
CA ASN A 35 7.84 -5.43 -15.79
C ASN A 35 7.37 -6.89 -15.97
N LEU A 36 7.43 -7.69 -14.90
CA LEU A 36 7.02 -9.10 -14.95
C LEU A 36 5.51 -9.29 -14.79
N GLY A 37 4.85 -8.44 -14.01
CA GLY A 37 3.43 -8.63 -13.65
C GLY A 37 2.45 -7.79 -14.45
N TRP A 38 2.89 -6.65 -15.00
CA TRP A 38 2.01 -5.65 -15.60
C TRP A 38 2.23 -5.43 -17.09
N GLY A 39 3.06 -6.27 -17.72
CA GLY A 39 3.35 -6.24 -19.17
C GLY A 39 2.22 -6.78 -20.07
N PHE A 40 1.02 -7.01 -19.56
CA PHE A 40 -0.13 -7.49 -20.33
C PHE A 40 -0.93 -6.38 -21.02
N MET A 41 -0.58 -5.12 -20.79
CA MET A 41 -1.18 -3.96 -21.45
C MET A 41 -0.83 -3.93 -22.93
N ARG A 42 -1.78 -3.50 -23.76
CA ARG A 42 -1.62 -3.48 -25.21
C ARG A 42 -1.11 -2.12 -25.69
N GLY A 43 0.19 -2.00 -25.84
CA GLY A 43 0.83 -0.77 -26.32
C GLY A 43 0.30 -0.30 -27.67
N GLU A 44 -0.13 -1.22 -28.55
CA GLU A 44 -0.73 -0.91 -29.85
C GLU A 44 -2.07 -0.15 -29.72
N LEU A 45 -2.75 -0.28 -28.58
CA LEU A 45 -3.98 0.43 -28.24
C LEU A 45 -3.73 1.66 -27.35
N GLY A 46 -2.46 2.02 -27.13
CA GLY A 46 -2.08 3.11 -26.23
C GLY A 46 -2.31 2.79 -24.75
N GLU A 47 -2.31 1.51 -24.38
CA GLU A 47 -2.40 1.04 -23.00
C GLU A 47 -0.99 0.77 -22.46
N PHE A 48 -0.69 1.25 -21.25
CA PHE A 48 0.62 1.03 -20.64
C PHE A 48 0.59 1.15 -19.11
N VAL A 49 1.55 0.49 -18.47
CA VAL A 49 2.05 0.83 -17.14
C VAL A 49 3.51 1.20 -17.33
N GLU A 50 3.80 2.50 -17.30
CA GLU A 50 5.12 3.06 -17.53
C GLU A 50 5.80 3.41 -16.21
N LEU A 51 7.08 3.08 -16.12
CA LEU A 51 7.92 3.41 -15.00
C LEU A 51 8.60 4.75 -15.25
N LEU A 52 8.38 5.69 -14.36
CA LEU A 52 8.93 7.03 -14.40
C LEU A 52 9.89 7.22 -13.21
N PRO A 53 11.14 6.74 -13.34
CA PRO A 53 12.13 6.91 -12.28
C PRO A 53 12.54 8.36 -12.17
N ALA A 54 12.83 8.81 -10.94
CA ALA A 54 13.39 10.15 -10.73
C ALA A 54 14.65 10.34 -11.58
N GLN A 55 14.61 11.34 -12.44
CA GLN A 55 15.72 11.73 -13.29
C GLN A 55 16.24 13.08 -12.78
N GLN A 56 17.54 13.28 -12.79
CA GLN A 56 18.13 14.59 -12.49
C GLN A 56 17.89 15.57 -13.66
N ARG A 57 16.62 15.93 -13.88
CA ARG A 57 16.22 16.87 -14.94
C ARG A 57 16.42 18.33 -14.55
N THR A 58 16.44 18.62 -13.25
CA THR A 58 16.73 19.92 -12.68
C THR A 58 17.90 19.79 -11.71
N SER A 59 18.80 20.75 -11.70
CA SER A 59 20.00 20.93 -10.86
C SER A 59 20.25 19.93 -9.70
N GLY A 60 20.26 18.63 -9.99
CA GLY A 60 20.89 17.62 -9.13
C GLY A 60 20.09 17.08 -7.95
N SER A 61 18.80 17.39 -7.77
CA SER A 61 17.99 16.86 -6.67
C SER A 61 17.03 15.74 -7.12
N TRP A 62 16.81 14.79 -6.21
CA TRP A 62 15.70 13.84 -6.26
C TRP A 62 14.36 14.59 -6.10
N TYR A 63 13.22 13.92 -6.22
CA TYR A 63 11.92 14.52 -5.92
C TYR A 63 11.91 15.09 -4.48
N ASN A 64 11.60 16.38 -4.35
CA ASN A 64 11.55 17.06 -3.07
C ASN A 64 10.24 16.81 -2.31
N GLY A 65 9.18 16.44 -3.04
CA GLY A 65 7.85 16.15 -2.49
C GLY A 65 6.99 15.40 -3.50
N THR A 66 5.78 15.06 -3.11
CA THR A 66 4.85 14.30 -3.95
C THR A 66 4.36 15.11 -5.16
N ALA A 67 4.20 16.41 -5.02
CA ALA A 67 3.84 17.32 -6.11
C ALA A 67 5.01 17.54 -7.07
N ASP A 68 6.25 17.68 -6.55
CA ASP A 68 7.44 17.78 -7.37
C ASP A 68 7.66 16.52 -8.22
N ALA A 69 7.34 15.35 -7.70
CA ALA A 69 7.40 14.11 -8.46
C ALA A 69 6.50 14.15 -9.71
N VAL A 70 5.30 14.70 -9.60
CA VAL A 70 4.39 14.88 -10.75
C VAL A 70 4.86 16.02 -11.63
N TYR A 71 5.33 17.13 -11.05
CA TYR A 71 5.86 18.30 -11.78
C TYR A 71 6.99 17.93 -12.73
N GLN A 72 7.98 17.18 -12.26
CA GLN A 72 9.12 16.76 -13.08
C GLN A 72 8.74 15.84 -14.25
N ASN A 73 7.50 15.35 -14.31
CA ASN A 73 6.98 14.48 -15.37
C ASN A 73 5.79 15.12 -16.13
N ILE A 74 5.60 16.44 -16.02
CA ILE A 74 4.52 17.17 -16.72
C ILE A 74 4.56 16.98 -18.24
N ASP A 75 5.74 16.93 -18.83
CA ASP A 75 5.94 16.73 -20.26
C ASP A 75 5.34 15.39 -20.73
N ILE A 76 5.47 14.36 -19.94
CA ILE A 76 4.88 13.04 -20.21
C ILE A 76 3.34 13.11 -20.11
N ILE A 77 2.81 13.77 -19.07
CA ILE A 77 1.37 13.97 -18.92
C ILE A 77 0.80 14.72 -20.12
N ARG A 78 1.45 15.84 -20.51
CA ARG A 78 1.05 16.65 -21.68
C ARG A 78 1.09 15.88 -23.01
N ALA A 79 2.08 15.00 -23.18
CA ALA A 79 2.21 14.20 -24.40
C ALA A 79 1.02 13.23 -24.60
N HIS A 80 0.33 12.87 -23.55
CA HIS A 80 -0.86 12.01 -23.59
C HIS A 80 -2.18 12.77 -23.68
N ASP A 81 -2.17 14.09 -23.55
CA ASP A 81 -3.33 14.99 -23.63
C ASP A 81 -4.57 14.45 -22.85
N PRO A 82 -4.46 14.15 -21.57
CA PRO A 82 -5.59 13.66 -20.80
C PRO A 82 -6.53 14.80 -20.42
N ARG A 83 -7.83 14.52 -20.36
CA ARG A 83 -8.80 15.46 -19.78
C ARG A 83 -8.66 15.55 -18.26
N PHE A 84 -8.49 14.40 -17.61
CA PHE A 84 -8.33 14.28 -16.17
C PHE A 84 -7.06 13.52 -15.82
N VAL A 85 -6.44 13.88 -14.71
CA VAL A 85 -5.32 13.17 -14.11
C VAL A 85 -5.75 12.64 -12.74
N LEU A 86 -5.63 11.33 -12.56
CA LEU A 86 -5.83 10.67 -11.27
C LEU A 86 -4.48 10.47 -10.59
N VAL A 87 -4.30 11.06 -9.43
CA VAL A 87 -3.09 10.92 -8.58
C VAL A 87 -3.41 9.99 -7.43
N LEU A 88 -2.56 8.97 -7.21
CA LEU A 88 -2.77 7.92 -6.23
C LEU A 88 -1.54 7.72 -5.34
N GLY A 89 -1.74 7.54 -4.04
CA GLY A 89 -0.74 6.95 -3.16
C GLY A 89 -0.47 5.48 -3.55
N GLY A 90 0.80 5.07 -3.52
CA GLY A 90 1.21 3.71 -3.89
C GLY A 90 1.29 2.72 -2.72
N ASP A 91 0.99 3.15 -1.51
CA ASP A 91 1.21 2.46 -0.23
C ASP A 91 -0.09 2.13 0.53
N HIS A 92 -1.24 2.18 -0.16
CA HIS A 92 -2.55 1.90 0.42
C HIS A 92 -3.13 0.56 -0.06
N ILE A 93 -3.86 -0.11 0.82
CA ILE A 93 -4.57 -1.36 0.56
C ILE A 93 -6.07 -1.11 0.56
N TYR A 94 -6.73 -1.28 -0.60
CA TYR A 94 -8.16 -1.06 -0.79
C TYR A 94 -8.64 -1.59 -2.13
N LYS A 95 -9.96 -1.73 -2.29
CA LYS A 95 -10.61 -2.00 -3.58
C LYS A 95 -11.58 -0.86 -3.89
N MET A 96 -11.35 -0.11 -4.95
CA MET A 96 -12.14 1.06 -5.31
C MET A 96 -12.35 1.15 -6.82
N ASP A 97 -13.60 1.42 -7.23
CA ASP A 97 -13.91 1.85 -8.58
C ASP A 97 -13.72 3.37 -8.70
N TYR A 98 -12.69 3.77 -9.43
CA TYR A 98 -12.43 5.19 -9.68
C TYR A 98 -13.43 5.84 -10.65
N GLY A 99 -14.27 5.05 -11.32
CA GLY A 99 -15.33 5.56 -12.17
C GLY A 99 -16.30 6.46 -11.41
N SER A 100 -16.66 6.10 -10.18
CA SER A 100 -17.50 6.90 -9.30
C SER A 100 -16.87 8.24 -8.91
N LEU A 101 -15.56 8.22 -8.60
CA LEU A 101 -14.80 9.42 -8.27
C LEU A 101 -14.70 10.38 -9.47
N LEU A 102 -14.46 9.84 -10.66
CA LEU A 102 -14.42 10.60 -11.91
C LEU A 102 -15.80 11.17 -12.27
N ALA A 103 -16.88 10.44 -12.02
CA ALA A 103 -18.25 10.93 -12.22
C ALA A 103 -18.55 12.11 -11.30
N THR A 104 -18.25 11.98 -9.99
CA THR A 104 -18.38 13.07 -9.02
C THR A 104 -17.60 14.32 -9.44
N HIS A 105 -16.38 14.14 -9.94
CA HIS A 105 -15.56 15.24 -10.45
C HIS A 105 -16.21 15.97 -11.63
N ALA A 106 -16.70 15.21 -12.60
CA ALA A 106 -17.32 15.78 -13.79
C ALA A 106 -18.68 16.45 -13.51
N GLU A 107 -19.52 15.84 -12.67
CA GLU A 107 -20.85 16.35 -12.30
C GLU A 107 -20.75 17.68 -11.55
N ASN A 108 -19.82 17.78 -10.61
CA ASN A 108 -19.59 19.00 -9.86
C ASN A 108 -18.77 20.04 -10.64
N ARG A 109 -18.28 19.71 -11.84
CA ARG A 109 -17.34 20.56 -12.61
C ARG A 109 -16.18 21.03 -11.71
N ALA A 110 -15.68 20.10 -10.92
CA ALA A 110 -14.63 20.39 -9.96
C ALA A 110 -13.29 20.68 -10.65
N ASP A 111 -12.44 21.47 -10.02
CA ASP A 111 -11.04 21.61 -10.42
C ASP A 111 -10.21 20.47 -9.79
N VAL A 112 -10.58 20.11 -8.56
CA VAL A 112 -10.02 18.99 -7.81
C VAL A 112 -11.14 18.20 -7.12
N THR A 113 -11.04 16.87 -7.16
CA THR A 113 -11.86 15.99 -6.30
C THR A 113 -10.96 15.13 -5.44
N VAL A 114 -11.21 15.13 -4.13
CA VAL A 114 -10.45 14.38 -3.14
C VAL A 114 -11.23 13.14 -2.72
N GLY A 115 -10.67 11.96 -2.96
CA GLY A 115 -11.15 10.73 -2.36
C GLY A 115 -10.92 10.76 -0.86
N CYS A 116 -11.97 10.56 -0.09
CA CYS A 116 -11.92 10.69 1.36
C CYS A 116 -12.70 9.60 2.06
N MET A 117 -12.42 9.40 3.33
CA MET A 117 -13.14 8.45 4.17
C MET A 117 -13.34 8.95 5.58
N GLU A 118 -14.31 8.35 6.26
CA GLU A 118 -14.59 8.61 7.65
C GLU A 118 -13.71 7.73 8.55
N VAL A 119 -13.01 8.34 9.51
CA VAL A 119 -12.19 7.61 10.49
C VAL A 119 -12.54 8.07 11.92
N PRO A 120 -12.27 7.25 12.95
CA PRO A 120 -12.31 7.71 14.32
C PRO A 120 -11.45 8.96 14.53
N LEU A 121 -11.95 9.93 15.30
CA LEU A 121 -11.23 11.19 15.53
C LEU A 121 -9.82 10.97 16.09
N SER A 122 -9.64 9.92 16.90
CA SER A 122 -8.35 9.54 17.48
C SER A 122 -7.30 9.12 16.45
N GLU A 123 -7.73 8.62 15.28
CA GLU A 123 -6.84 8.18 14.19
C GLU A 123 -6.56 9.32 13.19
N ALA A 124 -7.36 10.37 13.19
CA ALA A 124 -7.34 11.43 12.18
C ALA A 124 -6.05 12.27 12.18
N THR A 125 -5.27 12.27 13.26
CA THR A 125 -3.98 12.97 13.36
C THR A 125 -2.92 12.46 12.41
N ALA A 126 -3.10 11.25 11.85
CA ALA A 126 -2.18 10.65 10.90
C ALA A 126 -2.41 11.09 9.45
N PHE A 127 -3.53 11.79 9.16
CA PHE A 127 -4.01 12.05 7.80
C PHE A 127 -4.33 13.54 7.57
N GLY A 128 -4.48 13.90 6.30
CA GLY A 128 -5.06 15.19 5.90
C GLY A 128 -6.55 15.24 6.26
N VAL A 129 -6.95 16.13 7.17
CA VAL A 129 -8.34 16.29 7.63
C VAL A 129 -9.07 17.28 6.75
N ILE A 130 -10.28 16.90 6.32
CA ILE A 130 -11.13 17.64 5.39
C ILE A 130 -12.37 18.15 6.10
N GLU A 131 -12.69 19.42 5.91
CA GLU A 131 -13.98 20.01 6.29
C GLU A 131 -14.79 20.27 5.01
N VAL A 132 -16.07 19.92 5.02
CA VAL A 132 -16.97 20.09 3.87
C VAL A 132 -18.19 20.91 4.25
N ASP A 133 -18.75 21.58 3.28
CA ASP A 133 -20.06 22.24 3.40
C ASP A 133 -21.23 21.26 3.12
N GLY A 134 -22.46 21.79 3.08
CA GLY A 134 -23.67 20.99 2.83
C GLY A 134 -23.77 20.42 1.42
N GLU A 135 -22.98 20.90 0.46
CA GLU A 135 -22.97 20.46 -0.95
C GLU A 135 -21.76 19.54 -1.24
N GLY A 136 -20.93 19.27 -0.24
CA GLY A 136 -19.73 18.43 -0.38
C GLY A 136 -18.51 19.16 -0.93
N GLN A 137 -18.57 20.50 -1.07
CA GLN A 137 -17.40 21.30 -1.39
C GLN A 137 -16.48 21.39 -0.17
N VAL A 138 -15.19 21.23 -0.40
CA VAL A 138 -14.17 21.29 0.66
C VAL A 138 -13.98 22.75 1.08
N SER A 139 -14.21 23.03 2.35
CA SER A 139 -14.05 24.37 2.95
C SER A 139 -12.71 24.54 3.67
N ALA A 140 -12.09 23.45 4.11
CA ALA A 140 -10.74 23.44 4.68
C ALA A 140 -10.04 22.09 4.49
N PHE A 141 -8.74 22.14 4.31
CA PHE A 141 -7.84 21.00 4.31
C PHE A 141 -6.66 21.25 5.24
N ARG A 142 -6.36 20.31 6.13
CA ARG A 142 -5.24 20.42 7.08
C ARG A 142 -4.49 19.12 7.14
N GLU A 143 -3.23 19.15 6.74
CA GLU A 143 -2.36 17.98 6.79
C GLU A 143 -1.95 17.66 8.22
N LYS A 144 -2.23 16.45 8.67
CA LYS A 144 -1.85 15.86 9.97
C LYS A 144 -1.99 16.82 11.17
N PRO A 145 -3.18 17.41 11.40
CA PRO A 145 -3.36 18.39 12.45
C PRO A 145 -3.25 17.72 13.83
N ALA A 146 -2.58 18.40 14.77
CA ALA A 146 -2.50 17.93 16.16
C ALA A 146 -3.89 17.87 16.86
N GLN A 147 -4.82 18.65 16.39
CA GLN A 147 -6.22 18.69 16.87
C GLN A 147 -7.16 18.61 15.66
N PRO A 148 -7.51 17.40 15.22
CA PRO A 148 -8.41 17.21 14.09
C PRO A 148 -9.82 17.67 14.43
N LYS A 149 -10.50 18.29 13.47
CA LYS A 149 -11.90 18.69 13.63
C LYS A 149 -12.83 17.52 13.33
N PRO A 150 -13.85 17.29 14.16
CA PRO A 150 -14.87 16.27 13.89
C PRO A 150 -15.80 16.73 12.76
N MET A 151 -16.46 15.76 12.15
CA MET A 151 -17.53 16.02 11.18
C MET A 151 -18.76 16.65 11.86
N PRO A 152 -19.51 17.52 11.17
CA PRO A 152 -20.76 18.07 11.68
C PRO A 152 -21.73 16.96 12.11
N GLY A 153 -22.22 17.05 13.35
CA GLY A 153 -23.15 16.06 13.94
C GLY A 153 -22.53 14.69 14.33
N ARG A 154 -21.21 14.52 14.19
CA ARG A 154 -20.48 13.26 14.51
C ARG A 154 -19.18 13.58 15.25
N PRO A 155 -19.25 13.82 16.58
CA PRO A 155 -18.12 14.32 17.37
C PRO A 155 -16.92 13.36 17.45
N ASP A 156 -17.14 12.06 17.23
CA ASP A 156 -16.11 11.02 17.34
C ASP A 156 -15.50 10.62 15.96
N THR A 157 -15.91 11.32 14.88
CA THR A 157 -15.52 10.96 13.52
C THR A 157 -14.96 12.17 12.77
N ALA A 158 -13.89 11.97 12.02
CA ALA A 158 -13.35 12.95 11.08
C ALA A 158 -13.41 12.45 9.64
N LEU A 159 -13.48 13.37 8.68
CA LEU A 159 -13.32 13.07 7.26
C LEU A 159 -11.85 13.30 6.89
N VAL A 160 -11.20 12.28 6.31
CA VAL A 160 -9.78 12.34 5.98
C VAL A 160 -9.51 12.04 4.52
N SER A 161 -8.46 12.63 3.98
CA SER A 161 -7.95 12.34 2.64
C SER A 161 -7.36 10.94 2.58
N MET A 162 -7.65 10.24 1.49
CA MET A 162 -7.07 8.93 1.19
C MET A 162 -5.80 9.03 0.32
N GLY A 163 -5.30 10.24 0.02
CA GLY A 163 -4.20 10.38 -0.95
C GLY A 163 -4.63 10.01 -2.38
N ILE A 164 -5.91 10.19 -2.70
CA ILE A 164 -6.51 9.90 -4.00
C ILE A 164 -7.13 11.18 -4.53
N TYR A 165 -6.64 11.69 -5.66
CA TYR A 165 -7.05 12.97 -6.19
C TYR A 165 -7.37 12.87 -7.67
N VAL A 166 -8.46 13.52 -8.11
CA VAL A 166 -8.73 13.78 -9.53
C VAL A 166 -8.57 15.24 -9.80
N PHE A 167 -7.82 15.57 -10.83
CA PHE A 167 -7.61 16.93 -11.30
C PHE A 167 -8.04 17.09 -12.77
N ASN A 168 -8.53 18.27 -13.14
CA ASN A 168 -8.46 18.69 -14.53
C ASN A 168 -6.98 18.80 -14.94
N ALA A 169 -6.59 18.27 -16.10
CA ALA A 169 -5.18 18.17 -16.48
C ALA A 169 -4.50 19.56 -16.60
N ASP A 170 -5.15 20.50 -17.28
CA ASP A 170 -4.61 21.86 -17.44
C ASP A 170 -4.48 22.58 -16.09
N TYR A 171 -5.45 22.40 -15.21
CA TYR A 171 -5.43 22.94 -13.85
C TYR A 171 -4.24 22.38 -13.05
N LEU A 172 -4.06 21.05 -13.05
CA LEU A 172 -2.93 20.42 -12.35
C LEU A 172 -1.59 20.99 -12.83
N VAL A 173 -1.43 21.08 -14.14
CA VAL A 173 -0.20 21.59 -14.75
C VAL A 173 0.08 23.04 -14.32
N ASP A 174 -0.93 23.92 -14.34
CA ASP A 174 -0.81 25.30 -13.90
C ASP A 174 -0.41 25.39 -12.42
N ARG A 175 -1.08 24.61 -11.56
CA ARG A 175 -0.81 24.63 -10.12
C ARG A 175 0.58 24.08 -9.76
N LEU A 176 1.02 23.01 -10.43
CA LEU A 176 2.36 22.46 -10.24
C LEU A 176 3.45 23.43 -10.71
N GLN A 177 3.24 24.13 -11.83
CA GLN A 177 4.18 25.15 -12.31
C GLN A 177 4.29 26.31 -11.32
N ARG A 178 3.19 26.83 -10.83
CA ARG A 178 3.19 27.89 -9.80
C ARG A 178 3.88 27.45 -8.51
N ASP A 179 3.59 26.22 -8.04
CA ASP A 179 4.21 25.69 -6.82
C ASP A 179 5.73 25.54 -6.98
N SER A 180 6.21 25.13 -8.15
CA SER A 180 7.65 24.96 -8.42
C SER A 180 8.46 26.26 -8.29
N GLU A 181 7.81 27.42 -8.39
CA GLU A 181 8.43 28.75 -8.26
C GLU A 181 8.47 29.25 -6.81
N ILE A 182 7.80 28.54 -5.87
CA ILE A 182 7.70 28.95 -4.47
C ILE A 182 8.88 28.36 -3.69
N PHE A 183 9.76 29.21 -3.23
CA PHE A 183 11.03 28.83 -2.59
C PHE A 183 10.87 28.04 -1.28
N ASP A 184 9.86 28.33 -0.48
CA ASP A 184 9.59 27.71 0.82
C ASP A 184 8.51 26.61 0.77
N SER A 185 8.08 26.20 -0.42
CA SER A 185 7.16 25.08 -0.60
C SER A 185 7.88 23.75 -0.32
N ALA A 186 7.18 22.84 0.35
CA ALA A 186 7.59 21.45 0.48
C ALA A 186 7.33 20.65 -0.81
N HIS A 187 6.64 21.26 -1.78
CA HIS A 187 6.21 20.65 -3.04
C HIS A 187 5.39 19.36 -2.81
N ASP A 188 4.49 19.40 -1.86
CA ASP A 188 3.64 18.28 -1.44
C ASP A 188 2.17 18.57 -1.72
N PHE A 189 1.40 17.53 -2.13
CA PHE A 189 -0.02 17.71 -2.39
C PHE A 189 -0.79 18.10 -1.13
N GLY A 190 -0.54 17.45 0.00
CA GLY A 190 -1.28 17.68 1.24
C GLY A 190 -0.86 18.96 1.98
N ILE A 191 0.43 19.28 1.93
CA ILE A 191 0.98 20.44 2.66
C ILE A 191 0.75 21.74 1.88
N ASP A 192 0.97 21.72 0.55
CA ASP A 192 1.01 22.93 -0.26
C ASP A 192 -0.14 23.06 -1.24
N LEU A 193 -0.33 22.08 -2.15
CA LEU A 193 -1.27 22.22 -3.27
C LEU A 193 -2.73 22.25 -2.83
N LEU A 194 -3.15 21.27 -2.02
CA LEU A 194 -4.56 21.16 -1.63
C LEU A 194 -5.03 22.30 -0.73
N PRO A 195 -4.30 22.76 0.29
CA PRO A 195 -4.72 23.92 1.05
C PRO A 195 -4.90 25.18 0.20
N ARG A 196 -4.02 25.41 -0.78
CA ARG A 196 -4.15 26.54 -1.73
C ARG A 196 -5.33 26.35 -2.67
N ALA A 197 -5.51 25.14 -3.22
CA ALA A 197 -6.64 24.83 -4.08
C ALA A 197 -7.99 25.03 -3.36
N VAL A 198 -8.09 24.61 -2.10
CA VAL A 198 -9.30 24.81 -1.28
C VAL A 198 -9.62 26.31 -1.06
N ALA A 199 -8.61 27.15 -0.96
CA ALA A 199 -8.78 28.58 -0.75
C ALA A 199 -9.20 29.34 -2.03
N GLU A 200 -8.83 28.85 -3.20
CA GLU A 200 -8.92 29.59 -4.47
C GLU A 200 -9.92 28.98 -5.46
N ASP A 201 -10.19 27.66 -5.37
CA ASP A 201 -10.80 26.92 -6.46
C ASP A 201 -11.93 25.98 -5.97
N ARG A 202 -12.50 25.22 -6.91
CA ARG A 202 -13.60 24.28 -6.66
C ARG A 202 -13.07 22.91 -6.30
N VAL A 203 -12.88 22.65 -5.02
CA VAL A 203 -12.45 21.37 -4.48
C VAL A 203 -13.65 20.64 -3.87
N PHE A 204 -13.89 19.38 -4.28
CA PHE A 204 -14.98 18.55 -3.76
C PHE A 204 -14.45 17.29 -3.09
N ALA A 205 -15.14 16.88 -2.03
CA ALA A 205 -14.89 15.62 -1.36
C ALA A 205 -15.76 14.50 -1.98
N SER A 206 -15.17 13.33 -2.17
CA SER A 206 -15.88 12.12 -2.61
C SER A 206 -15.69 11.02 -1.57
N PRO A 207 -16.67 10.79 -0.67
CA PRO A 207 -16.56 9.77 0.35
C PRO A 207 -16.51 8.37 -0.22
N PHE A 208 -15.49 7.59 0.19
CA PHE A 208 -15.34 6.20 -0.21
C PHE A 208 -16.21 5.29 0.65
N ARG A 209 -17.21 4.70 0.03
CA ARG A 209 -18.18 3.80 0.67
C ARG A 209 -18.34 2.52 -0.13
N ASP A 210 -18.67 1.43 0.55
CA ASP A 210 -19.08 0.18 -0.14
C ASP A 210 -20.39 0.45 -0.90
N PRO A 211 -20.40 0.28 -2.23
CA PRO A 211 -21.58 0.59 -3.05
C PRO A 211 -22.79 -0.31 -2.75
N ARG A 212 -22.60 -1.44 -2.08
CA ARG A 212 -23.68 -2.38 -1.73
C ARG A 212 -24.34 -2.04 -0.41
N THR A 213 -23.56 -1.61 0.58
CA THR A 213 -24.05 -1.33 1.94
C THR A 213 -24.20 0.15 2.23
N GLY A 214 -23.51 1.01 1.49
CA GLY A 214 -23.40 2.44 1.76
C GLY A 214 -22.52 2.78 2.98
N GLU A 215 -21.98 1.76 3.62
CA GLU A 215 -21.10 1.90 4.78
C GLU A 215 -19.66 2.23 4.39
N ARG A 216 -18.81 2.49 5.37
CA ARG A 216 -17.37 2.69 5.19
C ARG A 216 -16.77 1.47 4.49
N ALA A 217 -16.07 1.69 3.38
CA ALA A 217 -15.33 0.63 2.70
C ALA A 217 -13.97 0.39 3.37
N TYR A 218 -13.37 -0.78 3.10
CA TYR A 218 -12.05 -1.12 3.61
C TYR A 218 -10.96 -0.28 2.94
N TRP A 219 -10.16 0.37 3.75
CA TRP A 219 -8.96 1.07 3.35
C TRP A 219 -7.95 1.07 4.49
N ARG A 220 -6.67 0.82 4.17
CA ARG A 220 -5.55 0.87 5.12
C ARG A 220 -4.36 1.57 4.48
N ASP A 221 -3.83 2.53 5.21
CA ASP A 221 -2.45 3.01 5.04
C ASP A 221 -1.53 2.02 5.77
N VAL A 222 -0.51 1.53 5.07
CA VAL A 222 0.44 0.53 5.61
C VAL A 222 1.86 1.11 5.71
N GLY A 223 1.97 2.38 6.06
CA GLY A 223 3.22 3.12 6.20
C GLY A 223 4.08 2.72 7.41
N THR A 224 3.57 1.89 8.33
CA THR A 224 4.33 1.40 9.49
C THR A 224 4.39 -0.13 9.53
N LEU A 225 5.34 -0.68 10.31
CA LEU A 225 5.45 -2.12 10.51
C LEU A 225 4.18 -2.71 11.14
N ASP A 226 3.60 -2.00 12.11
CA ASP A 226 2.38 -2.42 12.80
C ASP A 226 1.18 -2.46 11.85
N THR A 227 0.97 -1.40 11.07
CA THR A 227 -0.14 -1.35 10.10
C THR A 227 0.03 -2.36 8.97
N TYR A 228 1.26 -2.59 8.51
CA TYR A 228 1.56 -3.63 7.52
C TYR A 228 1.27 -5.04 8.07
N TRP A 229 1.70 -5.34 9.29
CA TRP A 229 1.42 -6.61 9.95
C TRP A 229 -0.08 -6.80 10.16
N ALA A 230 -0.77 -5.80 10.71
CA ALA A 230 -2.20 -5.85 10.97
C ALA A 230 -3.01 -6.09 9.70
N ALA A 231 -2.73 -5.37 8.60
CA ALA A 231 -3.41 -5.56 7.32
C ALA A 231 -3.25 -7.00 6.78
N ASN A 232 -2.07 -7.63 6.97
CA ASN A 232 -1.88 -9.03 6.59
C ASN A 232 -2.68 -10.00 7.51
N GLN A 233 -2.79 -9.69 8.82
CA GLN A 233 -3.59 -10.50 9.75
C GLN A 233 -5.09 -10.38 9.46
N GLU A 234 -5.58 -9.22 9.06
CA GLU A 234 -6.99 -9.02 8.67
C GLU A 234 -7.39 -9.91 7.47
N LEU A 235 -6.47 -10.19 6.54
CA LEU A 235 -6.74 -11.04 5.37
C LEU A 235 -7.01 -12.50 5.68
N ILE A 236 -6.55 -13.02 6.81
CA ILE A 236 -6.71 -14.43 7.20
C ILE A 236 -7.94 -14.68 8.07
N GLY A 237 -8.72 -13.64 8.36
CA GLY A 237 -9.99 -13.76 9.07
C GLY A 237 -10.99 -14.63 8.30
N VAL A 238 -11.96 -15.21 9.00
CA VAL A 238 -13.01 -16.06 8.40
C VAL A 238 -13.86 -15.29 7.39
N LEU A 239 -14.16 -14.03 7.70
CA LEU A 239 -14.87 -13.09 6.82
C LEU A 239 -14.09 -11.78 6.77
N PRO A 240 -13.01 -11.72 5.99
CA PRO A 240 -12.21 -10.52 5.89
C PRO A 240 -12.99 -9.39 5.20
N GLU A 241 -12.87 -8.15 5.68
CA GLU A 241 -13.48 -6.99 5.02
C GLU A 241 -12.92 -6.82 3.60
N LEU A 242 -11.63 -7.10 3.41
CA LEU A 242 -10.98 -7.15 2.10
C LEU A 242 -10.86 -8.60 1.62
N ASP A 243 -11.78 -9.01 0.76
CA ASP A 243 -11.75 -10.35 0.15
C ASP A 243 -10.84 -10.40 -1.08
N LEU A 244 -9.70 -11.10 -0.97
CA LEU A 244 -8.78 -11.32 -2.09
C LEU A 244 -9.28 -12.37 -3.09
N PHE A 245 -10.28 -13.18 -2.71
CA PHE A 245 -10.89 -14.22 -3.56
C PHE A 245 -12.06 -13.70 -4.39
N ASP A 246 -12.43 -12.42 -4.25
CA ASP A 246 -13.45 -11.78 -5.08
C ASP A 246 -13.00 -11.70 -6.55
N THR A 247 -13.60 -12.54 -7.39
CA THR A 247 -13.31 -12.60 -8.83
C THR A 247 -13.93 -11.46 -9.63
N LYS A 248 -14.86 -10.70 -9.06
CA LYS A 248 -15.49 -9.54 -9.74
C LYS A 248 -14.59 -8.31 -9.71
N TRP A 249 -13.75 -8.20 -8.66
CA TRP A 249 -12.76 -7.13 -8.53
C TRP A 249 -11.39 -7.72 -8.17
N PRO A 250 -10.73 -8.42 -9.11
CA PRO A 250 -9.49 -9.14 -8.83
C PRO A 250 -8.33 -8.19 -8.60
N ILE A 251 -7.50 -8.49 -7.60
CA ILE A 251 -6.20 -7.84 -7.42
C ILE A 251 -5.16 -8.65 -8.20
N ARG A 252 -4.64 -8.06 -9.26
CA ARG A 252 -3.63 -8.66 -10.13
C ARG A 252 -2.24 -8.48 -9.53
N THR A 253 -1.38 -9.45 -9.72
CA THR A 253 0.00 -9.42 -9.24
C THR A 253 0.88 -10.33 -10.09
N PHE A 254 2.18 -10.10 -10.07
CA PHE A 254 3.10 -11.11 -10.58
C PHE A 254 3.08 -12.33 -9.65
N GLN A 255 2.78 -13.48 -10.22
CA GLN A 255 2.87 -14.77 -9.51
C GLN A 255 4.04 -15.57 -10.05
N VAL A 256 4.95 -15.94 -9.15
CA VAL A 256 5.98 -16.93 -9.49
C VAL A 256 5.30 -18.26 -9.76
N GLN A 257 5.50 -18.81 -10.94
CA GLN A 257 5.01 -20.15 -11.27
C GLN A 257 5.78 -21.18 -10.43
N GLY A 258 5.12 -21.76 -9.47
CA GLY A 258 5.67 -22.77 -8.56
C GLY A 258 4.67 -23.90 -8.35
N PRO A 259 5.12 -25.05 -7.84
CA PRO A 259 4.23 -26.13 -7.47
C PRO A 259 3.29 -25.68 -6.33
N PRO A 260 2.15 -26.36 -6.09
CA PRO A 260 1.32 -26.14 -4.91
C PRO A 260 2.12 -26.25 -3.61
N ALA A 261 1.62 -25.62 -2.55
CA ALA A 261 2.19 -25.78 -1.22
C ALA A 261 2.13 -27.25 -0.79
N LYS A 262 3.22 -27.76 -0.19
CA LYS A 262 3.35 -29.14 0.24
C LYS A 262 3.45 -29.24 1.76
N PHE A 263 2.58 -30.07 2.34
CA PHE A 263 2.57 -30.40 3.76
C PHE A 263 2.99 -31.85 3.92
N VAL A 264 3.96 -32.13 4.77
CA VAL A 264 4.48 -33.48 4.98
C VAL A 264 4.62 -33.81 6.46
N PHE A 265 4.63 -35.11 6.70
CA PHE A 265 4.58 -35.80 7.98
C PHE A 265 3.22 -35.75 8.69
N ASP A 266 2.89 -36.84 9.36
CA ASP A 266 1.71 -37.01 10.22
C ASP A 266 2.06 -37.92 11.40
N ASP A 267 3.26 -37.72 11.97
CA ASP A 267 3.72 -38.42 13.14
C ASP A 267 3.43 -37.64 14.42
N GLU A 268 3.40 -38.27 15.58
CA GLU A 268 3.28 -37.56 16.86
C GLU A 268 4.38 -36.51 17.04
N GLY A 269 3.97 -35.26 17.27
CA GLY A 269 4.86 -34.10 17.43
C GLY A 269 5.52 -33.56 16.16
N ARG A 270 5.27 -34.18 14.99
CA ARG A 270 5.91 -33.82 13.72
C ARG A 270 4.90 -33.76 12.55
N ARG A 271 3.78 -33.06 12.73
CA ARG A 271 2.77 -32.89 11.70
C ARG A 271 2.95 -31.57 10.96
N GLY A 272 3.05 -31.62 9.63
CA GLY A 272 3.04 -30.42 8.80
C GLY A 272 1.62 -29.90 8.60
N MET A 273 1.29 -28.76 9.21
CA MET A 273 -0.06 -28.20 9.17
C MET A 273 -0.07 -26.67 9.13
N ALA A 274 -1.14 -26.12 8.53
CA ALA A 274 -1.47 -24.70 8.61
C ALA A 274 -2.96 -24.53 8.94
N VAL A 275 -3.26 -23.67 9.90
CA VAL A 275 -4.64 -23.39 10.35
C VAL A 275 -4.80 -21.88 10.44
N ASP A 276 -5.95 -21.35 10.01
CA ASP A 276 -6.25 -19.92 9.95
C ASP A 276 -5.09 -19.12 9.31
N SER A 277 -4.63 -19.59 8.15
CA SER A 277 -3.38 -19.10 7.54
C SER A 277 -3.48 -19.10 6.02
N MET A 278 -2.74 -18.21 5.38
CA MET A 278 -2.56 -18.19 3.93
C MET A 278 -1.17 -18.72 3.57
N VAL A 279 -1.10 -19.75 2.74
CA VAL A 279 0.16 -20.37 2.32
C VAL A 279 0.26 -20.35 0.79
N ALA A 280 1.22 -19.59 0.27
CA ALA A 280 1.41 -19.42 -1.17
C ALA A 280 2.08 -20.62 -1.83
N SER A 281 2.13 -20.63 -3.18
CA SER A 281 2.76 -21.68 -3.98
C SER A 281 4.26 -21.84 -3.66
N GLY A 282 4.77 -23.05 -3.86
CA GLY A 282 6.17 -23.41 -3.63
C GLY A 282 6.56 -23.58 -2.17
N CYS A 283 5.66 -23.37 -1.22
CA CYS A 283 5.95 -23.58 0.21
C CYS A 283 6.07 -25.07 0.54
N VAL A 284 6.99 -25.40 1.47
CA VAL A 284 7.16 -26.75 2.02
C VAL A 284 7.07 -26.67 3.55
N ILE A 285 6.02 -27.27 4.11
CA ILE A 285 5.76 -27.32 5.56
C ILE A 285 6.09 -28.74 6.02
N SER A 286 7.33 -28.90 6.52
CA SER A 286 7.93 -30.20 6.83
C SER A 286 7.84 -30.48 8.33
N GLY A 287 6.72 -31.02 8.81
CA GLY A 287 6.51 -31.29 10.22
C GLY A 287 6.43 -30.04 11.11
N ALA A 288 6.08 -28.90 10.52
CA ALA A 288 5.97 -27.61 11.18
C ALA A 288 4.52 -27.22 11.40
N HIS A 289 4.26 -26.42 12.42
CA HIS A 289 2.94 -25.90 12.74
C HIS A 289 2.85 -24.41 12.39
N ILE A 290 1.95 -24.07 11.47
CA ILE A 290 1.68 -22.70 11.04
C ILE A 290 0.28 -22.31 11.53
N ARG A 291 0.16 -21.18 12.19
CA ARG A 291 -1.13 -20.69 12.70
C ARG A 291 -1.23 -19.17 12.62
N HIS A 292 -2.41 -18.66 12.23
CA HIS A 292 -2.69 -17.23 12.08
C HIS A 292 -1.54 -16.49 11.35
N SER A 293 -1.08 -17.04 10.22
CA SER A 293 0.13 -16.54 9.56
C SER A 293 -0.03 -16.49 8.05
N VAL A 294 0.70 -15.57 7.42
CA VAL A 294 0.77 -15.44 5.97
C VAL A 294 2.16 -15.86 5.50
N LEU A 295 2.24 -16.95 4.75
CA LEU A 295 3.49 -17.43 4.14
C LEU A 295 3.46 -17.12 2.64
N PHE A 296 4.39 -16.27 2.21
CA PHE A 296 4.59 -15.97 0.80
C PHE A 296 5.29 -17.12 0.08
N SER A 297 5.50 -16.98 -1.24
CA SER A 297 5.98 -18.08 -2.09
C SER A 297 7.37 -18.61 -1.70
N ASN A 298 7.53 -19.94 -1.84
CA ASN A 298 8.79 -20.66 -1.62
C ASN A 298 9.33 -20.58 -0.18
N VAL A 299 8.48 -20.43 0.81
CA VAL A 299 8.86 -20.53 2.22
C VAL A 299 9.03 -22.01 2.57
N ARG A 300 10.07 -22.31 3.33
CA ARG A 300 10.33 -23.63 3.88
C ARG A 300 10.35 -23.57 5.40
N ALA A 301 9.51 -24.39 6.04
CA ALA A 301 9.47 -24.55 7.50
C ALA A 301 9.81 -26.01 7.86
N GLU A 302 10.86 -26.17 8.67
CA GLU A 302 11.39 -27.47 9.04
C GLU A 302 10.72 -28.02 10.31
N GLU A 303 11.02 -29.28 10.62
CA GLU A 303 10.35 -30.08 11.66
C GLU A 303 10.32 -29.39 13.04
N SER A 304 9.17 -29.58 13.71
CA SER A 304 8.91 -29.09 15.06
C SER A 304 8.97 -27.57 15.21
N SER A 305 9.08 -26.81 14.11
CA SER A 305 8.99 -25.35 14.14
C SER A 305 7.54 -24.89 14.29
N ARG A 306 7.36 -23.74 14.93
CA ARG A 306 6.06 -23.09 15.13
C ARG A 306 6.11 -21.67 14.62
N VAL A 307 5.15 -21.29 13.80
CA VAL A 307 5.01 -19.92 13.26
C VAL A 307 3.59 -19.46 13.53
N GLU A 308 3.48 -18.44 14.35
CA GLU A 308 2.18 -17.94 14.79
C GLU A 308 2.11 -16.42 14.63
N TYR A 309 0.95 -15.90 14.19
CA TYR A 309 0.70 -14.46 14.02
C TYR A 309 1.79 -13.73 13.22
N SER A 310 2.32 -14.38 12.20
CA SER A 310 3.51 -13.89 11.52
C SER A 310 3.31 -13.74 10.01
N VAL A 311 4.05 -12.81 9.42
CA VAL A 311 4.13 -12.58 7.99
C VAL A 311 5.51 -13.00 7.51
N VAL A 312 5.59 -14.05 6.70
CA VAL A 312 6.83 -14.64 6.24
C VAL A 312 6.98 -14.37 4.74
N LEU A 313 7.91 -13.48 4.37
CA LEU A 313 8.12 -13.06 3.00
C LEU A 313 8.81 -14.15 2.15
N PRO A 314 8.88 -14.00 0.81
CA PRO A 314 9.31 -15.07 -0.08
C PRO A 314 10.70 -15.66 0.23
N ARG A 315 10.88 -16.94 -0.01
CA ARG A 315 12.16 -17.68 0.09
C ARG A 315 12.79 -17.71 1.48
N VAL A 316 12.02 -17.47 2.52
CA VAL A 316 12.48 -17.65 3.90
C VAL A 316 12.60 -19.13 4.21
N VAL A 317 13.67 -19.49 4.91
CA VAL A 317 13.89 -20.83 5.46
C VAL A 317 13.82 -20.75 6.98
N ILE A 318 12.90 -21.47 7.59
CA ILE A 318 12.71 -21.57 9.03
C ILE A 318 13.27 -22.93 9.47
N GLY A 319 14.37 -22.91 10.21
CA GLY A 319 15.05 -24.10 10.69
C GLY A 319 14.22 -24.93 11.66
N ALA A 320 14.66 -26.13 11.96
CA ALA A 320 13.99 -27.05 12.88
C ALA A 320 13.84 -26.44 14.30
N ARG A 321 12.73 -26.70 14.97
CA ARG A 321 12.42 -26.27 16.35
C ARG A 321 12.41 -24.76 16.56
N CYS A 322 12.36 -23.96 15.49
CA CYS A 322 12.20 -22.50 15.60
C CYS A 322 10.83 -22.16 16.19
N GLN A 323 10.80 -21.08 16.95
CA GLN A 323 9.56 -20.49 17.47
C GLN A 323 9.48 -19.03 16.98
N VAL A 324 8.51 -18.74 16.14
CA VAL A 324 8.30 -17.41 15.55
C VAL A 324 6.87 -16.94 15.89
N HIS A 325 6.80 -15.82 16.58
CA HIS A 325 5.54 -15.25 17.00
C HIS A 325 5.51 -13.75 16.75
N LYS A 326 4.40 -13.25 16.18
CA LYS A 326 4.14 -11.82 15.93
C LYS A 326 5.33 -11.12 15.25
N ALA A 327 5.77 -11.68 14.12
CA ALA A 327 6.94 -11.22 13.41
C ALA A 327 6.67 -11.00 11.91
N VAL A 328 7.47 -10.13 11.32
CA VAL A 328 7.62 -9.98 9.87
C VAL A 328 9.04 -10.41 9.51
N ILE A 329 9.15 -11.53 8.76
CA ILE A 329 10.45 -12.07 8.35
C ILE A 329 10.71 -11.67 6.89
N GLU A 330 11.76 -10.90 6.66
CA GLU A 330 12.09 -10.40 5.33
C GLU A 330 12.54 -11.51 4.37
N THR A 331 12.32 -11.25 3.10
CA THR A 331 12.65 -12.12 1.97
C THR A 331 14.05 -12.72 2.08
N GLY A 332 14.14 -14.05 1.96
CA GLY A 332 15.40 -14.79 1.89
C GLY A 332 16.12 -15.00 3.22
N CYS A 333 15.56 -14.58 4.34
CA CYS A 333 16.11 -14.91 5.65
C CYS A 333 16.20 -16.42 5.86
N VAL A 334 17.30 -16.88 6.47
CA VAL A 334 17.49 -18.26 6.91
C VAL A 334 17.63 -18.28 8.42
N LEU A 335 16.61 -18.78 9.11
CA LEU A 335 16.63 -18.93 10.56
C LEU A 335 17.35 -20.25 10.92
N ALA A 336 18.38 -20.16 11.77
CA ALA A 336 19.06 -21.33 12.28
C ALA A 336 18.10 -22.18 13.14
N PRO A 337 18.33 -23.51 13.26
CA PRO A 337 17.56 -24.33 14.21
C PRO A 337 17.54 -23.71 15.61
N ASP A 338 16.45 -23.97 16.35
CA ASP A 338 16.24 -23.50 17.74
C ASP A 338 16.14 -21.97 17.89
N THR A 339 15.99 -21.21 16.79
CA THR A 339 15.81 -19.75 16.84
C THR A 339 14.45 -19.39 17.45
N VAL A 340 14.46 -18.46 18.42
CA VAL A 340 13.27 -17.92 19.06
C VAL A 340 13.12 -16.44 18.71
N ILE A 341 11.93 -16.04 18.23
CA ILE A 341 11.58 -14.68 17.82
C ILE A 341 10.17 -14.36 18.33
N GLY A 342 9.97 -13.17 18.92
CA GLY A 342 8.66 -12.66 19.34
C GLY A 342 8.13 -13.20 20.66
N LEU A 343 8.90 -14.03 21.38
CA LEU A 343 8.52 -14.58 22.68
C LEU A 343 9.25 -13.93 23.87
N ASN A 344 10.34 -13.23 23.59
CA ASN A 344 11.11 -12.51 24.61
C ASN A 344 11.44 -11.10 24.10
N PRO A 345 10.65 -10.08 24.46
CA PRO A 345 10.80 -8.73 23.94
C PRO A 345 12.17 -8.07 24.27
N GLU A 346 12.78 -8.39 25.39
CA GLU A 346 14.08 -7.85 25.77
C GLU A 346 15.20 -8.42 24.90
N HIS A 347 15.16 -9.72 24.67
CA HIS A 347 16.12 -10.41 23.81
C HIS A 347 15.91 -10.02 22.32
N ASP A 348 14.66 -9.83 21.91
CA ASP A 348 14.36 -9.44 20.54
C ASP A 348 14.85 -8.01 20.23
N ARG A 349 14.68 -7.04 21.14
CA ARG A 349 15.21 -5.67 20.98
C ARG A 349 16.73 -5.56 20.86
N GLN A 350 17.47 -6.55 21.36
CA GLN A 350 18.94 -6.60 21.22
C GLN A 350 19.38 -7.06 19.83
N ARG A 351 18.51 -7.75 19.08
CA ARG A 351 18.83 -8.44 17.83
C ARG A 351 18.08 -7.88 16.64
N PHE A 352 16.88 -7.37 16.86
CA PHE A 352 15.88 -7.05 15.85
C PHE A 352 15.24 -5.70 16.12
N GLU A 353 14.60 -5.15 15.12
CA GLU A 353 13.72 -4.01 15.29
C GLU A 353 12.36 -4.49 15.83
N VAL A 354 11.88 -3.85 16.89
CA VAL A 354 10.58 -4.17 17.52
C VAL A 354 9.72 -2.91 17.51
N SER A 355 8.56 -3.00 16.86
CA SER A 355 7.63 -1.88 16.76
C SER A 355 6.98 -1.53 18.12
N PRO A 356 6.27 -0.39 18.21
CA PRO A 356 5.52 -0.01 19.40
C PRO A 356 4.50 -1.07 19.85
N ASP A 357 3.81 -1.73 18.91
CA ASP A 357 2.83 -2.79 19.22
C ASP A 357 3.48 -4.16 19.42
N GLY A 358 4.81 -4.25 19.37
CA GLY A 358 5.57 -5.47 19.64
C GLY A 358 5.70 -6.41 18.45
N VAL A 359 5.52 -5.94 17.22
CA VAL A 359 5.83 -6.71 16.00
C VAL A 359 7.34 -6.72 15.79
N VAL A 360 7.91 -7.91 15.59
CA VAL A 360 9.36 -8.07 15.39
C VAL A 360 9.69 -8.11 13.91
N LEU A 361 10.50 -7.17 13.42
CA LEU A 361 11.05 -7.19 12.06
C LEU A 361 12.38 -7.92 12.06
N VAL A 362 12.51 -8.91 11.17
CA VAL A 362 13.76 -9.65 10.98
C VAL A 362 14.23 -9.49 9.54
N THR A 363 15.40 -8.90 9.36
CA THR A 363 16.04 -8.74 8.05
C THR A 363 17.28 -9.63 7.92
N PRO A 364 17.75 -9.92 6.71
CA PRO A 364 18.99 -10.67 6.51
C PRO A 364 20.20 -10.01 7.17
N GLU A 365 20.27 -8.70 7.14
CA GLU A 365 21.35 -7.92 7.78
C GLU A 365 21.39 -8.14 9.29
N MET A 366 20.22 -8.16 9.96
CA MET A 366 20.12 -8.44 11.41
C MET A 366 20.56 -9.87 11.77
N LEU A 367 20.48 -10.79 10.80
CA LEU A 367 20.96 -12.16 10.94
C LEU A 367 22.42 -12.34 10.51
N ASN A 368 23.13 -11.27 10.16
CA ASN A 368 24.48 -11.28 9.58
C ASN A 368 24.55 -12.10 8.28
N GLN A 369 23.49 -12.11 7.49
CA GLN A 369 23.40 -12.81 6.22
C GLN A 369 23.59 -11.85 5.06
N LYS A 370 24.37 -12.26 4.07
CA LYS A 370 24.48 -11.55 2.79
C LYS A 370 23.45 -12.12 1.83
N LEU A 371 22.68 -11.24 1.21
CA LEU A 371 21.80 -11.66 0.12
C LEU A 371 22.62 -11.69 -1.17
N ASP A 372 22.85 -12.90 -1.69
CA ASP A 372 23.58 -13.13 -2.96
C ASP A 372 22.73 -12.86 -4.21
N TYR A 373 21.60 -12.16 -4.10
CA TYR A 373 20.73 -11.86 -5.22
C TYR A 373 20.25 -10.42 -5.22
N ILE A 374 19.98 -9.93 -6.39
CA ILE A 374 19.43 -8.58 -6.61
C ILE A 374 18.01 -8.54 -6.04
N ARG A 375 17.80 -7.67 -5.08
CA ARG A 375 16.48 -7.39 -4.45
C ARG A 375 15.50 -6.77 -5.44
#